data_29489ca1c3adc2cd1843a54310734258
#
_entry.id   29489ca1c3adc2cd1843a54310734258
#
_cell.length_a   1.000
_cell.length_b   1.000
_cell.length_c   1.000
_cell.angle_alpha   90.00
_cell.angle_beta   90.00
_cell.angle_gamma   90.00
#
_symmetry.space_group_name_H-M   'P 1'
#
loop_
_entity.id
_entity.type
_entity.pdbx_description
1 polymer ?
#
loop_
_entity_poly.entity_id
_entity_poly.type
_entity_poly.pdbx_seq_one_letter_code
_entity_poly.pdbx_strand_id
1 'polypeptide(L)'
;MKILRNLVSYCFIFLIHNSYSQTISLYNQFNGRYDYTAIGNTLNIIENGAFFDCDILTESEADLTLENSQEIVAAYLYWGGSGSGDFEVKLNQISISASRIFQHNLDENREFFAAFSDVTQ
;
A
#
# COMPACT_ATOMS: atom_id res chain seq x y z
N MET A 1 16.41 51.70 4.24
CA MET A 1 15.50 51.06 5.23
C MET A 1 14.25 50.41 4.63
N LYS A 2 13.56 50.96 3.64
CA LYS A 2 12.36 50.35 3.04
C LYS A 2 12.63 49.05 2.29
N ILE A 3 13.77 48.97 1.55
CA ILE A 3 14.14 47.77 0.78
C ILE A 3 14.43 46.57 1.71
N LEU A 4 15.15 46.77 2.79
CA LEU A 4 15.47 45.72 3.77
C LEU A 4 14.22 45.17 4.43
N ARG A 5 13.25 46.03 4.76
CA ARG A 5 11.96 45.63 5.35
C ARG A 5 11.11 44.79 4.40
N ASN A 6 11.10 45.13 3.11
CA ASN A 6 10.40 44.35 2.10
C ASN A 6 11.09 43.00 1.84
N LEU A 7 12.43 42.94 1.85
CA LEU A 7 13.18 41.69 1.69
C LEU A 7 12.90 40.69 2.84
N VAL A 8 12.85 41.17 4.08
CA VAL A 8 12.52 40.39 5.25
C VAL A 8 11.07 39.88 5.17
N SER A 9 10.15 40.69 4.66
CA SER A 9 8.73 40.25 4.48
C SER A 9 8.59 39.17 3.41
N TYR A 10 9.35 39.22 2.33
CA TYR A 10 9.38 38.18 1.30
C TYR A 10 10.01 36.87 1.81
N CYS A 11 11.07 36.92 2.63
CA CYS A 11 11.65 35.74 3.24
C CYS A 11 10.65 35.02 4.19
N PHE A 12 9.81 35.77 4.90
CA PHE A 12 8.82 35.15 5.81
C PHE A 12 7.68 34.45 5.07
N ILE A 13 7.32 34.86 3.87
CA ILE A 13 6.27 34.22 3.06
C ILE A 13 6.76 32.87 2.50
N PHE A 14 8.05 32.72 2.25
CA PHE A 14 8.63 31.44 1.78
C PHE A 14 8.75 30.35 2.88
N LEU A 15 8.60 30.71 4.15
CA LEU A 15 8.71 29.76 5.26
C LEU A 15 7.39 29.03 5.62
N ILE A 16 6.28 29.33 4.94
CA ILE A 16 4.98 28.72 5.21
C ILE A 16 4.70 27.59 4.20
N HIS A 17 5.69 26.82 3.82
CA HIS A 17 5.44 25.56 3.13
C HIS A 17 5.18 24.47 4.18
N ASN A 18 3.91 24.15 4.38
CA ASN A 18 3.53 22.98 5.14
C ASN A 18 3.96 21.75 4.36
N SER A 19 5.09 21.18 4.73
CA SER A 19 5.49 19.86 4.26
C SER A 19 4.62 18.81 4.97
N TYR A 20 3.63 18.30 4.30
CA TYR A 20 2.91 17.12 4.79
C TYR A 20 3.81 15.91 4.59
N SER A 21 4.49 15.50 5.64
CA SER A 21 5.18 14.23 5.68
C SER A 21 4.19 13.17 6.13
N GLN A 22 4.10 12.07 5.41
CA GLN A 22 3.38 10.91 5.90
C GLN A 22 4.12 10.36 7.13
N THR A 23 3.43 10.26 8.24
CA THR A 23 4.00 9.70 9.45
C THR A 23 4.06 8.19 9.30
N ILE A 24 5.25 7.66 9.05
CA ILE A 24 5.51 6.22 9.10
C ILE A 24 5.55 5.85 10.58
N SER A 25 4.66 4.96 11.00
CA SER A 25 4.62 4.44 12.36
C SER A 25 4.71 2.92 12.37
N LEU A 26 5.34 2.39 13.40
CA LEU A 26 5.39 0.95 13.63
C LEU A 26 3.95 0.43 13.78
N TYR A 27 3.60 -0.58 13.00
CA TYR A 27 2.28 -1.21 13.07
C TYR A 27 2.22 -2.23 14.20
N ASN A 28 3.19 -3.14 14.23
CA ASN A 28 3.29 -4.17 15.24
C ASN A 28 4.76 -4.58 15.46
N GLN A 29 5.06 -5.17 16.60
CA GLN A 29 6.40 -5.65 16.94
C GLN A 29 6.29 -7.01 17.65
N PHE A 30 7.03 -7.98 17.14
CA PHE A 30 7.14 -9.30 17.73
C PHE A 30 8.54 -9.46 18.36
N ASN A 31 8.58 -9.97 19.59
CA ASN A 31 9.84 -10.20 20.31
C ASN A 31 9.96 -11.70 20.60
N GLY A 32 10.99 -12.33 20.08
CA GLY A 32 11.22 -13.76 20.24
C GLY A 32 11.90 -14.38 19.03
N ARG A 33 11.73 -15.68 18.88
CA ARG A 33 12.26 -16.45 17.75
C ARG A 33 11.17 -16.56 16.68
N TYR A 34 11.07 -15.53 15.86
CA TYR A 34 10.13 -15.45 14.75
C TYR A 34 10.87 -15.46 13.43
N ASP A 35 10.25 -16.01 12.44
CA ASP A 35 10.66 -15.93 11.05
C ASP A 35 9.57 -15.21 10.24
N TYR A 36 9.92 -14.81 9.04
CA TYR A 36 9.04 -14.08 8.13
C TYR A 36 9.02 -14.76 6.78
N THR A 37 7.83 -14.93 6.23
CA THR A 37 7.65 -15.34 4.84
C THR A 37 6.62 -14.45 4.16
N ALA A 38 6.78 -14.25 2.86
CA ALA A 38 5.79 -13.60 2.03
C ALA A 38 5.42 -14.54 0.89
N ILE A 39 4.12 -14.68 0.68
CA ILE A 39 3.57 -15.37 -0.48
C ILE A 39 2.64 -14.40 -1.20
N GLY A 40 2.41 -14.62 -2.47
CA GLY A 40 1.50 -13.79 -3.23
C GLY A 40 1.56 -14.11 -4.71
N ASN A 41 0.63 -13.52 -5.42
CA ASN A 41 0.55 -13.63 -6.86
C ASN A 41 -0.01 -12.35 -7.46
N THR A 42 0.04 -12.24 -8.77
CA THR A 42 -0.57 -11.15 -9.53
C THR A 42 -1.87 -11.60 -10.16
N LEU A 43 -2.76 -10.64 -10.41
CA LEU A 43 -3.94 -10.86 -11.25
C LEU A 43 -3.66 -10.61 -12.73
N ASN A 44 -2.48 -10.16 -13.10
CA ASN A 44 -2.11 -9.96 -14.49
C ASN A 44 -1.92 -11.31 -15.20
N ILE A 45 -2.54 -11.48 -16.36
CA ILE A 45 -2.36 -12.66 -17.22
C ILE A 45 -0.95 -12.68 -17.80
N ILE A 46 -0.46 -11.50 -18.20
CA ILE A 46 0.89 -11.28 -18.70
C ILE A 46 1.43 -9.99 -18.08
N GLU A 47 2.74 -9.81 -18.13
CA GLU A 47 3.38 -8.57 -17.68
C GLU A 47 2.83 -7.37 -18.46
N ASN A 48 2.43 -6.31 -17.74
CA ASN A 48 1.87 -5.12 -18.34
C ASN A 48 2.89 -4.43 -19.27
N GLY A 49 2.46 -4.15 -20.48
CA GLY A 49 3.27 -3.44 -21.47
C GLY A 49 2.40 -2.61 -22.41
N ALA A 50 3.01 -1.67 -23.11
CA ALA A 50 2.32 -0.71 -23.97
C ALA A 50 1.56 -1.33 -25.14
N PHE A 51 1.73 -2.62 -25.40
CA PHE A 51 1.20 -3.32 -26.59
C PHE A 51 0.27 -4.50 -26.24
N PHE A 52 -0.07 -4.68 -24.97
CA PHE A 52 -0.91 -5.79 -24.52
C PHE A 52 -2.22 -5.26 -23.95
N ASP A 53 -3.28 -6.02 -24.15
CA ASP A 53 -4.57 -5.73 -23.52
C ASP A 53 -4.45 -5.82 -22.00
N CYS A 54 -5.18 -4.96 -21.29
CA CYS A 54 -5.18 -4.90 -19.83
C CYS A 54 -6.17 -5.91 -19.24
N ASP A 55 -6.12 -7.15 -19.68
CA ASP A 55 -6.95 -8.22 -19.13
C ASP A 55 -6.36 -8.70 -17.79
N ILE A 56 -7.21 -8.78 -16.78
CA ILE A 56 -6.86 -9.27 -15.46
C ILE A 56 -7.69 -10.50 -15.09
N LEU A 57 -7.09 -11.39 -14.31
CA LEU A 57 -7.76 -12.50 -13.67
C LEU A 57 -8.67 -11.97 -12.55
N THR A 58 -9.76 -12.67 -12.31
CA THR A 58 -10.67 -12.39 -11.18
C THR A 58 -10.19 -12.98 -9.87
N GLU A 59 -9.28 -13.95 -9.94
CA GLU A 59 -8.68 -14.63 -8.79
C GLU A 59 -7.29 -15.14 -9.14
N SER A 60 -6.46 -15.30 -8.13
CA SER A 60 -5.15 -15.96 -8.20
C SER A 60 -4.85 -16.64 -6.88
N GLU A 61 -3.91 -17.58 -6.89
CA GLU A 61 -3.56 -18.36 -5.71
C GLU A 61 -2.05 -18.39 -5.47
N ALA A 62 -1.69 -18.61 -4.21
CA ALA A 62 -0.32 -18.87 -3.79
C ALA A 62 -0.35 -19.78 -2.57
N ASP A 63 0.54 -20.77 -2.54
CA ASP A 63 0.63 -21.75 -1.47
C ASP A 63 1.59 -21.31 -0.36
N LEU A 64 1.13 -21.39 0.89
CA LEU A 64 1.98 -21.30 2.06
C LEU A 64 2.29 -22.71 2.58
N THR A 65 3.57 -23.07 2.56
CA THR A 65 4.03 -24.33 3.17
C THR A 65 4.65 -24.05 4.53
N LEU A 66 4.13 -24.70 5.56
CA LEU A 66 4.65 -24.62 6.93
C LEU A 66 5.27 -25.96 7.32
N GLU A 67 6.36 -25.93 8.07
CA GLU A 67 6.90 -27.13 8.72
C GLU A 67 6.04 -27.51 9.95
N ASN A 68 6.13 -28.75 10.38
CA ASN A 68 5.29 -29.32 11.46
C ASN A 68 5.39 -28.58 12.81
N SER A 69 6.43 -27.78 13.01
CA SER A 69 6.69 -27.02 14.26
C SER A 69 6.43 -25.52 14.13
N GLN A 70 5.96 -25.08 12.96
CA GLN A 70 5.70 -23.66 12.70
C GLN A 70 4.22 -23.34 12.91
N GLU A 71 3.99 -22.17 13.49
CA GLU A 71 2.66 -21.63 13.72
C GLU A 71 2.61 -20.19 13.16
N ILE A 72 1.48 -19.82 12.57
CA ILE A 72 1.24 -18.46 12.13
C ILE A 72 0.85 -17.63 13.35
N VAL A 73 1.70 -16.65 13.70
CA VAL A 73 1.46 -15.70 14.79
C VAL A 73 0.70 -14.48 14.32
N ALA A 74 0.99 -14.05 13.10
CA ALA A 74 0.29 -12.96 12.45
C ALA A 74 0.30 -13.13 10.94
N ALA A 75 -0.78 -12.70 10.30
CA ALA A 75 -0.93 -12.70 8.85
C ALA A 75 -1.49 -11.36 8.39
N TYR A 76 -0.87 -10.80 7.38
CA TYR A 76 -1.23 -9.49 6.82
C TYR A 76 -1.44 -9.60 5.32
N LEU A 77 -2.58 -9.11 4.87
CA LEU A 77 -2.93 -9.05 3.46
C LEU A 77 -2.64 -7.65 2.92
N TYR A 78 -1.87 -7.61 1.85
CA TYR A 78 -1.63 -6.40 1.06
C TYR A 78 -2.12 -6.63 -0.35
N TRP A 79 -2.83 -5.65 -0.92
CA TRP A 79 -3.19 -5.66 -2.32
C TRP A 79 -3.18 -4.26 -2.90
N GLY A 80 -3.09 -4.16 -4.20
CA GLY A 80 -3.06 -2.87 -4.85
C GLY A 80 -3.15 -3.00 -6.37
N GLY A 81 -3.35 -1.87 -7.02
CA GLY A 81 -3.49 -1.81 -8.46
C GLY A 81 -3.64 -0.40 -8.99
N SER A 82 -3.97 -0.32 -10.26
CA SER A 82 -4.34 0.91 -10.94
C SER A 82 -5.86 1.14 -10.83
N GLY A 83 -6.25 2.40 -10.76
CA GLY A 83 -7.66 2.83 -10.65
C GLY A 83 -8.01 3.39 -9.29
N SER A 84 -9.28 3.70 -9.10
CA SER A 84 -9.83 4.31 -7.88
C SER A 84 -9.79 3.42 -6.63
N GLY A 85 -9.51 2.14 -6.82
CA GLY A 85 -9.33 1.16 -5.75
C GLY A 85 -10.50 0.19 -5.60
N ASP A 86 -10.14 -1.04 -5.25
CA ASP A 86 -11.04 -2.06 -4.73
C ASP A 86 -10.61 -2.38 -3.31
N PHE A 87 -11.45 -2.02 -2.35
CA PHE A 87 -11.12 -2.10 -0.92
C PHE A 87 -11.83 -3.25 -0.21
N GLU A 88 -12.53 -4.08 -0.97
CA GLU A 88 -13.15 -5.33 -0.50
C GLU A 88 -12.72 -6.47 -1.39
N VAL A 89 -11.99 -7.42 -0.84
CA VAL A 89 -11.49 -8.61 -1.54
C VAL A 89 -11.92 -9.88 -0.82
N LYS A 90 -11.72 -11.02 -1.46
CA LYS A 90 -11.93 -12.32 -0.81
C LYS A 90 -10.60 -13.04 -0.65
N LEU A 91 -10.34 -13.52 0.57
CA LEU A 91 -9.26 -14.43 0.88
C LEU A 91 -9.86 -15.75 1.34
N ASN A 92 -9.60 -16.84 0.63
CA ASN A 92 -10.17 -18.16 0.90
C ASN A 92 -11.70 -18.14 1.08
N GLN A 93 -12.41 -17.41 0.22
CA GLN A 93 -13.87 -17.20 0.23
C GLN A 93 -14.39 -16.30 1.38
N ILE A 94 -13.52 -15.80 2.26
CA ILE A 94 -13.88 -14.87 3.33
C ILE A 94 -13.74 -13.43 2.80
N SER A 95 -14.77 -12.61 2.98
CA SER A 95 -14.71 -11.20 2.60
C SER A 95 -13.83 -10.42 3.57
N ILE A 96 -12.86 -9.69 3.03
CA ILE A 96 -11.90 -8.87 3.76
C ILE A 96 -12.06 -7.42 3.30
N SER A 97 -12.34 -6.54 4.23
CA SER A 97 -12.33 -5.09 3.98
C SER A 97 -10.99 -4.48 4.37
N ALA A 98 -10.54 -3.50 3.61
CA ALA A 98 -9.30 -2.80 3.91
C ALA A 98 -9.39 -2.05 5.24
N SER A 99 -8.43 -2.27 6.13
CA SER A 99 -8.27 -1.50 7.36
C SER A 99 -7.41 -0.24 7.17
N ARG A 100 -6.58 -0.24 6.12
CA ARG A 100 -5.80 0.92 5.67
C ARG A 100 -5.86 1.03 4.16
N ILE A 101 -6.01 2.25 3.68
CA ILE A 101 -6.12 2.58 2.26
C ILE A 101 -5.09 3.65 1.95
N PHE A 102 -4.40 3.47 0.83
CA PHE A 102 -3.47 4.42 0.26
C PHE A 102 -3.87 4.68 -1.18
N GLN A 103 -3.99 5.93 -1.56
CA GLN A 103 -4.32 6.31 -2.93
C GLN A 103 -3.34 7.39 -3.39
N HIS A 104 -2.97 7.32 -4.63
CA HIS A 104 -2.10 8.31 -5.26
C HIS A 104 -2.52 8.54 -6.71
N ASN A 105 -2.76 9.80 -7.03
CA ASN A 105 -3.02 10.24 -8.39
C ASN A 105 -1.74 10.80 -8.98
N LEU A 106 -1.20 10.13 -9.97
CA LEU A 106 0.00 10.59 -10.65
C LEU A 106 -0.33 11.75 -11.61
N ASP A 107 -1.49 11.65 -12.28
CA ASP A 107 -2.10 12.67 -13.11
C ASP A 107 -3.62 12.44 -13.23
N GLU A 108 -4.31 13.16 -14.13
CA GLU A 108 -5.76 13.10 -14.30
C GLU A 108 -6.29 11.72 -14.74
N ASN A 109 -5.42 10.85 -15.27
CA ASN A 109 -5.80 9.57 -15.86
C ASN A 109 -5.13 8.36 -15.20
N ARG A 110 -4.20 8.59 -14.27
CA ARG A 110 -3.43 7.52 -13.63
C ARG A 110 -3.56 7.57 -12.12
N GLU A 111 -4.51 6.79 -11.65
CA GLU A 111 -4.74 6.56 -10.23
C GLU A 111 -4.16 5.22 -9.83
N PHE A 112 -3.64 5.15 -8.63
CA PHE A 112 -3.10 3.94 -8.02
C PHE A 112 -3.61 3.82 -6.60
N PHE A 113 -3.82 2.60 -6.17
CA PHE A 113 -4.19 2.31 -4.79
C PHE A 113 -3.35 1.18 -4.22
N ALA A 114 -3.24 1.18 -2.90
CA ALA A 114 -2.81 0.05 -2.11
C ALA A 114 -3.69 -0.07 -0.88
N ALA A 115 -3.92 -1.28 -0.45
CA ALA A 115 -4.77 -1.60 0.67
C ALA A 115 -4.10 -2.63 1.57
N PHE A 116 -4.49 -2.65 2.83
CA PHE A 116 -3.95 -3.51 3.86
C PHE A 116 -5.06 -3.96 4.80
N SER A 117 -5.00 -5.20 5.24
CA SER A 117 -5.80 -5.71 6.35
C SER A 117 -5.01 -6.73 7.18
N ASP A 118 -5.26 -6.73 8.49
CA ASP A 118 -4.83 -7.81 9.38
C ASP A 118 -5.84 -8.97 9.21
N VAL A 119 -5.32 -10.13 8.82
CA VAL A 119 -6.10 -11.35 8.55
C VAL A 119 -5.66 -12.49 9.46
N THR A 120 -5.03 -12.17 10.58
CA THR A 120 -4.68 -13.12 11.64
C THR A 120 -5.97 -13.66 12.28
N GLN A 121 -6.27 -14.91 12.08
CA GLN A 121 -7.43 -15.61 12.67
C GLN A 121 -7.03 -16.97 13.23
#